data_bfd0e85a06e14ef5a42c650e4be42e3e
#
_entry.id   bfd0e85a06e14ef5a42c650e4be42e3e
#
_cell.length_a   1.000
_cell.length_b   1.000
_cell.length_c   1.000
_cell.angle_alpha   90.00
_cell.angle_beta   90.00
_cell.angle_gamma   90.00
#
_symmetry.space_group_name_H-M   'P 1'
#
loop_
_entity.id
_entity.type
_entity.pdbx_description
1 polymer ?
#
loop_
_entity_poly.entity_id
_entity_poly.type
_entity_poly.pdbx_seq_one_letter_code
_entity_poly.pdbx_strand_id
1 'polypeptide(L)'
;MLTFGAAVSTAPDHQQALDEVIPAALGQLGGAPDLVVCFFTMEHADAATGIALSLSERTGTSAIIGCTAQGVIGDGREVEEEPGLAVWMARLPGVSVRPFALRVLPLEDGVGIGGWPDLPDEDRASVLLLADPFTFPADSFLERLNQEQPGLPVLGGMVSGAREPGRHRLLSGTELLDGGAVGVALVGPVDIRAVVSQGCRPVGSPFAVTRGEGNIVHELGGRPAVDRLRQMLAGLDQHEQELLRGGGLQVGQVIDEHKASFDRGDFLVRGLLGADPETGSIAVADSVEVGQTLQFHIRDADAADEDLELLLTPVARWRPRGVLLFSCNGRGRGFFGEPDHDAARVTAATDAAPMAGFFAQGELGPIGGRNFLHTFTASMAVFCEPRDPVPALDRAATEQPPAPETPEPV
;
A
#
# COMPACT_ATOMS: atom_id res chain seq x y z
N MET A 1 -26.39 -1.59 -4.47
CA MET A 1 -25.64 -1.78 -3.22
C MET A 1 -24.43 -2.63 -3.54
N LEU A 2 -23.25 -2.20 -3.09
CA LEU A 2 -22.02 -2.98 -3.22
C LEU A 2 -22.08 -4.19 -2.28
N THR A 3 -21.70 -5.37 -2.74
CA THR A 3 -21.58 -6.57 -1.91
C THR A 3 -20.23 -7.23 -2.11
N PHE A 4 -19.72 -7.82 -1.04
CA PHE A 4 -18.41 -8.45 -1.01
C PHE A 4 -18.48 -9.80 -0.31
N GLY A 5 -17.52 -10.66 -0.63
CA GLY A 5 -17.32 -11.92 0.05
C GLY A 5 -15.84 -12.25 0.05
N ALA A 6 -15.34 -12.81 1.13
CA ALA A 6 -13.96 -13.21 1.26
C ALA A 6 -13.86 -14.54 2.00
N ALA A 7 -12.80 -15.28 1.75
CA ALA A 7 -12.47 -16.50 2.47
C ALA A 7 -10.97 -16.81 2.34
N VAL A 8 -10.43 -17.51 3.34
CA VAL A 8 -9.07 -18.02 3.34
C VAL A 8 -9.07 -19.52 3.66
N SER A 9 -8.16 -20.25 3.02
CA SER A 9 -7.90 -21.67 3.31
C SER A 9 -6.40 -21.88 3.54
N THR A 10 -6.07 -22.80 4.44
CA THR A 10 -4.71 -23.28 4.69
C THR A 10 -4.49 -24.69 4.15
N ALA A 11 -5.38 -25.21 3.32
CA ALA A 11 -5.23 -26.51 2.70
C ALA A 11 -4.00 -26.54 1.79
N PRO A 12 -3.11 -27.53 1.92
CA PRO A 12 -1.90 -27.62 1.09
C PRO A 12 -2.20 -28.02 -0.36
N ASP A 13 -3.33 -28.68 -0.62
CA ASP A 13 -3.81 -28.97 -1.97
C ASP A 13 -4.65 -27.79 -2.49
N HIS A 14 -4.27 -27.26 -3.65
CA HIS A 14 -4.92 -26.09 -4.23
C HIS A 14 -6.38 -26.33 -4.64
N GLN A 15 -6.75 -27.56 -5.04
CA GLN A 15 -8.15 -27.87 -5.37
C GLN A 15 -9.00 -27.87 -4.12
N GLN A 16 -8.50 -28.50 -3.04
CA GLN A 16 -9.16 -28.43 -1.73
C GLN A 16 -9.30 -26.99 -1.27
N ALA A 17 -8.24 -26.17 -1.35
CA ALA A 17 -8.30 -24.78 -0.97
C ALA A 17 -9.38 -24.01 -1.76
N LEU A 18 -9.46 -24.21 -3.08
CA LEU A 18 -10.49 -23.61 -3.93
C LEU A 18 -11.91 -24.13 -3.60
N ASP A 19 -12.05 -25.40 -3.23
CA ASP A 19 -13.33 -26.00 -2.81
C ASP A 19 -13.83 -25.40 -1.49
N GLU A 20 -12.93 -24.94 -0.64
CA GLU A 20 -13.26 -24.24 0.60
C GLU A 20 -13.60 -22.76 0.37
N VAL A 21 -12.72 -22.00 -0.32
CA VAL A 21 -12.83 -20.54 -0.39
C VAL A 21 -13.88 -20.05 -1.38
N ILE A 22 -14.05 -20.70 -2.56
CA ILE A 22 -14.98 -20.20 -3.58
C ILE A 22 -16.44 -20.24 -3.08
N PRO A 23 -16.96 -21.38 -2.58
CA PRO A 23 -18.32 -21.41 -2.06
C PRO A 23 -18.56 -20.49 -0.87
N ALA A 24 -17.55 -20.35 0.02
CA ALA A 24 -17.65 -19.48 1.19
C ALA A 24 -17.78 -18.00 0.79
N ALA A 25 -16.92 -17.53 -0.11
CA ALA A 25 -16.97 -16.15 -0.60
C ALA A 25 -18.23 -15.86 -1.44
N LEU A 26 -18.65 -16.77 -2.33
CA LEU A 26 -19.89 -16.64 -3.11
C LEU A 26 -21.15 -16.62 -2.23
N GLY A 27 -21.14 -17.39 -1.12
CA GLY A 27 -22.22 -17.40 -0.16
C GLY A 27 -22.45 -16.05 0.52
N GLN A 28 -21.38 -15.31 0.80
CA GLN A 28 -21.44 -13.96 1.36
C GLN A 28 -21.85 -12.92 0.29
N LEU A 29 -21.42 -13.13 -0.95
CA LEU A 29 -21.64 -12.18 -2.04
C LEU A 29 -23.10 -12.13 -2.52
N GLY A 30 -23.80 -13.23 -2.49
CA GLY A 30 -25.20 -13.33 -2.89
C GLY A 30 -25.45 -13.23 -4.40
N GLY A 31 -24.44 -13.52 -5.24
CA GLY A 31 -24.57 -13.52 -6.71
C GLY A 31 -23.21 -13.69 -7.40
N ALA A 32 -23.20 -13.58 -8.74
CA ALA A 32 -21.95 -13.63 -9.49
C ALA A 32 -21.09 -12.38 -9.22
N PRO A 33 -19.76 -12.52 -9.04
CA PRO A 33 -18.87 -11.39 -8.84
C PRO A 33 -18.58 -10.64 -10.15
N ASP A 34 -18.41 -9.33 -10.04
CA ASP A 34 -17.86 -8.49 -11.12
C ASP A 34 -16.32 -8.48 -11.08
N LEU A 35 -15.72 -8.78 -9.91
CA LEU A 35 -14.28 -8.84 -9.71
C LEU A 35 -13.92 -9.94 -8.71
N VAL A 36 -12.84 -10.68 -9.00
CA VAL A 36 -12.18 -11.61 -8.08
C VAL A 36 -10.74 -11.20 -7.89
N VAL A 37 -10.31 -11.13 -6.62
CA VAL A 37 -8.91 -10.93 -6.23
C VAL A 37 -8.45 -12.18 -5.47
N CYS A 38 -7.31 -12.75 -5.85
CA CYS A 38 -6.80 -14.00 -5.27
C CYS A 38 -5.34 -13.84 -4.87
N PHE A 39 -5.03 -14.19 -3.62
CA PHE A 39 -3.66 -14.24 -3.11
C PHE A 39 -3.34 -15.66 -2.68
N PHE A 40 -2.15 -16.13 -2.97
CA PHE A 40 -1.75 -17.50 -2.61
C PHE A 40 -0.25 -17.58 -2.31
N THR A 41 0.10 -18.42 -1.35
CA THR A 41 1.50 -18.60 -0.97
C THR A 41 2.29 -19.37 -2.02
N MET A 42 3.62 -19.38 -1.91
CA MET A 42 4.52 -20.00 -2.89
C MET A 42 4.28 -21.52 -3.06
N GLU A 43 3.70 -22.18 -2.05
CA GLU A 43 3.32 -23.59 -2.12
C GLU A 43 2.30 -23.87 -3.22
N HIS A 44 1.49 -22.89 -3.57
CA HIS A 44 0.49 -22.96 -4.65
C HIS A 44 0.99 -22.39 -5.99
N ALA A 45 2.22 -21.85 -6.06
CA ALA A 45 2.71 -21.15 -7.26
C ALA A 45 2.70 -22.02 -8.54
N ASP A 46 3.04 -23.30 -8.42
CA ASP A 46 3.04 -24.22 -9.57
C ASP A 46 1.61 -24.53 -10.07
N ALA A 47 0.60 -24.35 -9.23
CA ALA A 47 -0.81 -24.52 -9.55
C ALA A 47 -1.50 -23.24 -10.06
N ALA A 48 -0.79 -22.11 -10.18
CA ALA A 48 -1.36 -20.78 -10.49
C ALA A 48 -2.28 -20.77 -11.71
N THR A 49 -1.92 -21.49 -12.80
CA THR A 49 -2.78 -21.63 -13.98
C THR A 49 -4.09 -22.36 -13.65
N GLY A 50 -4.02 -23.46 -12.87
CA GLY A 50 -5.19 -24.20 -12.41
C GLY A 50 -6.10 -23.37 -11.51
N ILE A 51 -5.50 -22.56 -10.63
CA ILE A 51 -6.22 -21.62 -9.75
C ILE A 51 -6.99 -20.59 -10.59
N ALA A 52 -6.32 -19.95 -11.57
CA ALA A 52 -6.95 -18.95 -12.43
C ALA A 52 -8.12 -19.51 -13.25
N LEU A 53 -7.94 -20.71 -13.85
CA LEU A 53 -8.98 -21.39 -14.60
C LEU A 53 -10.18 -21.76 -13.71
N SER A 54 -9.93 -22.37 -12.57
CA SER A 54 -10.98 -22.75 -11.62
C SER A 54 -11.76 -21.53 -11.09
N LEU A 55 -11.09 -20.42 -10.79
CA LEU A 55 -11.75 -19.18 -10.40
C LEU A 55 -12.66 -18.68 -11.53
N SER A 56 -12.15 -18.60 -12.77
CA SER A 56 -12.93 -18.14 -13.92
C SER A 56 -14.15 -19.02 -14.19
N GLU A 57 -13.99 -20.34 -14.21
CA GLU A 57 -15.06 -21.30 -14.51
C GLU A 57 -16.15 -21.30 -13.41
N ARG A 58 -15.73 -21.26 -12.14
CA ARG A 58 -16.64 -21.40 -11.00
C ARG A 58 -17.34 -20.10 -10.60
N THR A 59 -16.75 -18.94 -10.92
CA THR A 59 -17.36 -17.64 -10.64
C THR A 59 -18.04 -17.02 -11.84
N GLY A 60 -17.69 -17.44 -13.05
CA GLY A 60 -18.23 -16.92 -14.30
C GLY A 60 -17.71 -15.56 -14.71
N THR A 61 -16.69 -15.01 -14.01
CA THR A 61 -16.07 -13.74 -14.37
C THR A 61 -14.67 -13.94 -14.97
N SER A 62 -14.31 -13.09 -15.91
CA SER A 62 -12.94 -12.97 -16.42
C SER A 62 -12.13 -11.84 -15.73
N ALA A 63 -12.78 -11.02 -14.92
CA ALA A 63 -12.12 -9.97 -14.18
C ALA A 63 -11.50 -10.54 -12.89
N ILE A 64 -10.35 -11.17 -13.06
CA ILE A 64 -9.57 -11.82 -12.01
C ILE A 64 -8.20 -11.16 -11.99
N ILE A 65 -7.74 -10.71 -10.83
CA ILE A 65 -6.34 -10.38 -10.56
C ILE A 65 -5.85 -11.18 -9.36
N GLY A 66 -4.57 -11.46 -9.31
CA GLY A 66 -4.02 -12.18 -8.17
C GLY A 66 -2.50 -12.31 -8.23
N CYS A 67 -1.93 -12.78 -7.14
CA CYS A 67 -0.48 -12.96 -7.07
C CYS A 67 -0.05 -13.98 -6.02
N THR A 68 1.20 -14.44 -6.18
CA THR A 68 1.94 -15.12 -5.11
C THR A 68 2.27 -14.16 -3.98
N ALA A 69 2.37 -14.69 -2.77
CA ALA A 69 2.70 -13.95 -1.57
C ALA A 69 3.55 -14.79 -0.59
N GLN A 70 4.24 -14.12 0.33
CA GLN A 70 4.93 -14.77 1.45
C GLN A 70 3.94 -15.33 2.47
N GLY A 71 2.83 -14.65 2.65
CA GLY A 71 1.69 -15.04 3.47
C GLY A 71 0.44 -14.32 2.98
N VAL A 72 -0.73 -14.85 3.33
CA VAL A 72 -2.03 -14.29 2.90
C VAL A 72 -2.89 -13.89 4.09
N ILE A 73 -3.83 -13.01 3.85
CA ILE A 73 -4.72 -12.46 4.88
C ILE A 73 -6.16 -12.72 4.46
N GLY A 74 -7.00 -13.16 5.38
CA GLY A 74 -8.43 -13.36 5.13
C GLY A 74 -9.17 -13.76 6.40
N ASP A 75 -10.46 -13.45 6.46
CA ASP A 75 -11.33 -13.79 7.60
C ASP A 75 -10.79 -13.36 8.98
N GLY A 76 -10.11 -12.20 9.04
CA GLY A 76 -9.50 -11.69 10.26
C GLY A 76 -8.24 -12.44 10.72
N ARG A 77 -7.64 -13.27 9.85
CA ARG A 77 -6.45 -14.06 10.11
C ARG A 77 -5.29 -13.69 9.19
N GLU A 78 -4.10 -13.89 9.69
CA GLU A 78 -2.84 -13.78 8.97
C GLU A 78 -2.22 -15.18 8.85
N VAL A 79 -2.19 -15.71 7.63
CA VAL A 79 -1.61 -17.02 7.33
C VAL A 79 -0.15 -16.83 6.98
N GLU A 80 0.71 -17.09 7.94
CA GLU A 80 2.16 -16.96 7.84
C GLU A 80 2.82 -18.34 7.93
N GLU A 81 3.91 -18.57 7.18
CA GLU A 81 4.76 -19.78 7.26
C GLU A 81 4.03 -21.11 7.00
N GLU A 82 2.84 -21.08 6.41
CA GLU A 82 2.06 -22.26 6.01
C GLU A 82 1.37 -22.02 4.66
N PRO A 83 0.91 -23.06 3.95
CA PRO A 83 0.13 -22.89 2.72
C PRO A 83 -1.09 -22.02 2.96
N GLY A 84 -1.34 -21.08 2.07
CA GLY A 84 -2.47 -20.18 2.16
C GLY A 84 -3.01 -19.79 0.80
N LEU A 85 -4.34 -19.76 0.68
CA LEU A 85 -5.05 -19.23 -0.48
C LEU A 85 -6.23 -18.39 0.02
N ALA A 86 -6.21 -17.09 -0.28
CA ALA A 86 -7.26 -16.15 0.08
C ALA A 86 -7.94 -15.61 -1.19
N VAL A 87 -9.26 -15.53 -1.17
CA VAL A 87 -10.05 -14.91 -2.23
C VAL A 87 -10.89 -13.78 -1.68
N TRP A 88 -11.05 -12.74 -2.48
CA TRP A 88 -11.97 -11.64 -2.23
C TRP A 88 -12.77 -11.41 -3.50
N MET A 89 -14.08 -11.32 -3.37
CA MET A 89 -15.02 -11.19 -4.46
C MET A 89 -15.86 -9.96 -4.26
N ALA A 90 -16.09 -9.21 -5.33
CA ALA A 90 -16.88 -8.00 -5.30
C ALA A 90 -17.98 -8.01 -6.36
N ARG A 91 -19.17 -7.57 -5.97
CA ARG A 91 -20.25 -7.21 -6.88
C ARG A 91 -20.44 -5.71 -6.82
N LEU A 92 -20.19 -5.05 -7.96
CA LEU A 92 -19.98 -3.62 -8.10
C LEU A 92 -20.98 -3.02 -9.13
N PRO A 93 -22.28 -2.94 -8.82
CA PRO A 93 -23.28 -2.47 -9.76
C PRO A 93 -22.97 -1.04 -10.27
N GLY A 94 -22.93 -0.87 -11.59
CA GLY A 94 -22.66 0.41 -12.23
C GLY A 94 -21.19 0.81 -12.29
N VAL A 95 -20.28 -0.01 -11.76
CA VAL A 95 -18.83 0.21 -11.87
C VAL A 95 -18.30 -0.55 -13.08
N SER A 96 -17.53 0.11 -13.94
CA SER A 96 -16.76 -0.54 -15.01
C SER A 96 -15.50 -1.14 -14.42
N VAL A 97 -15.40 -2.46 -14.43
CA VAL A 97 -14.24 -3.22 -13.96
C VAL A 97 -13.35 -3.53 -15.15
N ARG A 98 -12.12 -2.99 -15.18
CA ARG A 98 -11.20 -3.10 -16.32
C ARG A 98 -9.88 -3.73 -15.88
N PRO A 99 -9.74 -5.06 -15.93
CA PRO A 99 -8.46 -5.73 -15.70
C PRO A 99 -7.43 -5.34 -16.75
N PHE A 100 -6.18 -5.26 -16.35
CA PHE A 100 -5.06 -4.98 -17.25
C PHE A 100 -3.77 -5.67 -16.77
N ALA A 101 -2.81 -5.80 -17.68
CA ALA A 101 -1.47 -6.29 -17.39
C ALA A 101 -0.44 -5.30 -17.92
N LEU A 102 0.51 -4.90 -17.08
CA LEU A 102 1.61 -4.02 -17.43
C LEU A 102 2.86 -4.83 -17.73
N ARG A 103 3.41 -4.62 -18.91
CA ARG A 103 4.64 -5.28 -19.37
C ARG A 103 5.76 -4.25 -19.44
N VAL A 104 6.90 -4.60 -18.89
CA VAL A 104 8.11 -3.79 -18.99
C VAL A 104 8.80 -4.15 -20.29
N LEU A 105 8.98 -3.16 -21.15
CA LEU A 105 9.55 -3.28 -22.49
C LEU A 105 10.92 -2.64 -22.52
N PRO A 106 11.98 -3.33 -22.94
CA PRO A 106 13.29 -2.72 -23.12
C PRO A 106 13.24 -1.70 -24.27
N LEU A 107 13.77 -0.51 -24.04
CA LEU A 107 13.97 0.53 -25.04
C LEU A 107 15.47 0.82 -25.19
N GLU A 108 15.87 1.53 -26.27
CA GLU A 108 17.28 1.89 -26.48
C GLU A 108 17.86 2.73 -25.34
N ASP A 109 17.05 3.64 -24.77
CA ASP A 109 17.45 4.55 -23.69
C ASP A 109 16.68 4.31 -22.38
N GLY A 110 16.42 3.03 -22.00
CA GLY A 110 15.76 2.70 -20.74
C GLY A 110 14.68 1.65 -20.84
N VAL A 111 13.59 1.83 -20.09
CA VAL A 111 12.44 0.92 -20.07
C VAL A 111 11.14 1.66 -20.36
N GLY A 112 10.28 1.05 -21.17
CA GLY A 112 8.91 1.48 -21.37
C GLY A 112 7.94 0.57 -20.61
N ILE A 113 6.78 1.08 -20.27
CA ILE A 113 5.69 0.31 -19.67
C ILE A 113 4.51 0.35 -20.62
N GLY A 114 4.08 -0.82 -21.10
CA GLY A 114 2.90 -0.97 -21.96
C GLY A 114 1.77 -1.65 -21.22
N GLY A 115 0.52 -1.41 -21.67
CA GLY A 115 -0.67 -2.07 -21.15
C GLY A 115 -1.50 -1.23 -20.17
N TRP A 116 -1.15 0.03 -19.92
CA TRP A 116 -1.99 0.93 -19.12
C TRP A 116 -3.36 1.14 -19.79
N PRO A 117 -4.47 1.00 -19.05
CA PRO A 117 -5.81 1.18 -19.60
C PRO A 117 -6.08 2.65 -19.90
N ASP A 118 -6.90 2.89 -20.94
CA ASP A 118 -7.45 4.21 -21.20
C ASP A 118 -8.54 4.50 -20.14
N LEU A 119 -8.30 5.50 -19.31
CA LEU A 119 -9.20 5.91 -18.24
C LEU A 119 -9.87 7.24 -18.60
N PRO A 120 -11.19 7.36 -18.46
CA PRO A 120 -11.89 8.61 -18.75
C PRO A 120 -11.54 9.68 -17.73
N ASP A 121 -11.29 10.90 -18.19
CA ASP A 121 -10.91 12.06 -17.36
C ASP A 121 -12.03 12.54 -16.41
N GLU A 122 -13.29 12.28 -16.77
CA GLU A 122 -14.46 12.82 -16.08
C GLU A 122 -15.04 11.89 -15.00
N ASP A 123 -14.67 10.62 -15.00
CA ASP A 123 -15.20 9.62 -14.09
C ASP A 123 -14.27 9.40 -12.89
N ARG A 124 -14.87 9.09 -11.74
CA ARG A 124 -14.10 8.62 -10.59
C ARG A 124 -13.47 7.27 -10.92
N ALA A 125 -12.16 7.22 -10.95
CA ALA A 125 -11.41 6.02 -11.13
C ALA A 125 -10.56 5.72 -9.90
N SER A 126 -10.32 4.44 -9.63
CA SER A 126 -9.34 3.95 -8.66
C SER A 126 -8.67 2.71 -9.23
N VAL A 127 -7.43 2.47 -8.87
CA VAL A 127 -6.65 1.34 -9.40
C VAL A 127 -6.19 0.44 -8.27
N LEU A 128 -6.39 -0.87 -8.43
CA LEU A 128 -5.67 -1.88 -7.66
C LEU A 128 -4.52 -2.39 -8.52
N LEU A 129 -3.31 -2.46 -7.96
CA LEU A 129 -2.09 -2.84 -8.65
C LEU A 129 -1.27 -3.85 -7.84
N LEU A 130 -0.91 -4.97 -8.46
CA LEU A 130 -0.04 -6.00 -7.93
C LEU A 130 1.19 -6.07 -8.84
N ALA A 131 2.38 -5.76 -8.33
CA ALA A 131 3.57 -5.60 -9.15
C ALA A 131 4.74 -6.47 -8.69
N ASP A 132 5.50 -7.00 -9.64
CA ASP A 132 6.69 -7.79 -9.34
C ASP A 132 7.87 -6.89 -8.94
N PRO A 133 8.45 -7.07 -7.73
CA PRO A 133 9.52 -6.21 -7.24
C PRO A 133 10.83 -6.31 -8.01
N PHE A 134 11.02 -7.39 -8.78
CA PHE A 134 12.26 -7.61 -9.53
C PHE A 134 12.25 -6.98 -10.92
N THR A 135 11.06 -6.79 -11.48
CA THR A 135 10.93 -6.41 -12.91
C THR A 135 10.13 -5.13 -13.14
N PHE A 136 9.32 -4.69 -12.15
CA PHE A 136 8.47 -3.51 -12.31
C PHE A 136 9.05 -2.30 -11.56
N PRO A 137 9.37 -1.19 -12.24
CA PRO A 137 9.93 0.02 -11.64
C PRO A 137 8.83 0.88 -10.98
N ALA A 138 8.32 0.43 -9.83
CA ALA A 138 7.13 0.99 -9.19
C ALA A 138 7.27 2.47 -8.82
N ASP A 139 8.40 2.91 -8.24
CA ASP A 139 8.59 4.31 -7.85
C ASP A 139 8.51 5.24 -9.07
N SER A 140 9.27 4.97 -10.13
CA SER A 140 9.25 5.76 -11.36
C SER A 140 7.89 5.73 -12.07
N PHE A 141 7.20 4.58 -12.03
CA PHE A 141 5.85 4.45 -12.58
C PHE A 141 4.85 5.33 -11.82
N LEU A 142 4.86 5.29 -10.49
CA LEU A 142 3.94 6.07 -9.65
C LEU A 142 4.26 7.57 -9.75
N GLU A 143 5.52 7.95 -9.80
CA GLU A 143 5.92 9.35 -9.98
C GLU A 143 5.37 9.91 -11.30
N ARG A 144 5.54 9.18 -12.40
CA ARG A 144 5.01 9.55 -13.71
C ARG A 144 3.47 9.63 -13.67
N LEU A 145 2.82 8.65 -13.04
CA LEU A 145 1.36 8.62 -12.93
C LEU A 145 0.81 9.81 -12.13
N ASN A 146 1.49 10.19 -11.03
CA ASN A 146 1.16 11.38 -10.26
C ASN A 146 1.22 12.68 -11.07
N GLN A 147 2.10 12.74 -12.09
CA GLN A 147 2.22 13.88 -13.00
C GLN A 147 1.16 13.85 -14.12
N GLU A 148 0.93 12.67 -14.73
CA GLU A 148 0.03 12.51 -15.87
C GLU A 148 -1.44 12.42 -15.47
N GLN A 149 -1.74 11.83 -14.30
CA GLN A 149 -3.10 11.62 -13.78
C GLN A 149 -3.17 11.99 -12.28
N PRO A 150 -3.02 13.27 -11.93
CA PRO A 150 -2.99 13.71 -10.55
C PRO A 150 -4.30 13.38 -9.82
N GLY A 151 -4.16 12.79 -8.63
CA GLY A 151 -5.31 12.41 -7.79
C GLY A 151 -5.94 11.07 -8.11
N LEU A 152 -5.47 10.31 -9.13
CA LEU A 152 -5.89 8.93 -9.35
C LEU A 152 -5.30 8.03 -8.25
N PRO A 153 -6.10 7.44 -7.35
CA PRO A 153 -5.56 6.59 -6.30
C PRO A 153 -5.14 5.22 -6.86
N VAL A 154 -3.92 4.81 -6.52
CA VAL A 154 -3.40 3.47 -6.75
C VAL A 154 -3.15 2.79 -5.41
N LEU A 155 -3.79 1.64 -5.20
CA LEU A 155 -3.65 0.83 -3.99
C LEU A 155 -3.20 -0.57 -4.37
N GLY A 156 -2.49 -1.24 -3.49
CA GLY A 156 -2.00 -2.58 -3.78
C GLY A 156 -0.66 -2.86 -3.12
N GLY A 157 0.16 -3.67 -3.78
CA GLY A 157 1.47 -4.01 -3.23
C GLY A 157 2.39 -4.72 -4.22
N MET A 158 3.66 -4.73 -3.84
CA MET A 158 4.67 -5.54 -4.50
C MET A 158 4.50 -6.99 -4.05
N VAL A 159 4.41 -7.89 -5.02
CA VAL A 159 4.25 -9.32 -4.73
C VAL A 159 5.45 -9.87 -3.95
N SER A 160 5.27 -10.96 -3.23
CA SER A 160 6.27 -11.46 -2.31
C SER A 160 6.37 -12.98 -2.31
N GLY A 161 7.26 -13.53 -1.47
CA GLY A 161 7.45 -14.96 -1.29
C GLY A 161 8.60 -15.55 -2.10
N ALA A 162 8.90 -15.04 -3.30
CA ALA A 162 10.05 -15.48 -4.08
C ALA A 162 11.30 -14.64 -3.77
N ARG A 163 12.47 -15.25 -3.99
CA ARG A 163 13.79 -14.63 -3.78
C ARG A 163 14.53 -14.34 -5.08
N GLU A 164 13.98 -14.76 -6.20
CA GLU A 164 14.59 -14.67 -7.53
C GLU A 164 13.57 -14.18 -8.56
N PRO A 165 13.98 -13.40 -9.58
CA PRO A 165 13.14 -12.99 -10.69
C PRO A 165 12.51 -14.20 -11.41
N GLY A 166 11.29 -14.04 -11.96
CA GLY A 166 10.58 -15.06 -12.72
C GLY A 166 9.96 -16.19 -11.88
N ARG A 167 10.05 -16.10 -10.55
CA ARG A 167 9.44 -17.09 -9.63
C ARG A 167 8.08 -16.67 -9.11
N HIS A 168 7.79 -15.38 -9.09
CA HIS A 168 6.46 -14.88 -8.77
C HIS A 168 5.45 -15.27 -9.85
N ARG A 169 4.19 -15.29 -9.48
CA ARG A 169 3.05 -15.53 -10.38
C ARG A 169 2.05 -14.41 -10.19
N LEU A 170 1.67 -13.80 -11.30
CA LEU A 170 0.68 -12.74 -11.37
C LEU A 170 -0.47 -13.21 -12.27
N LEU A 171 -1.71 -13.08 -11.83
CA LEU A 171 -2.90 -13.49 -12.55
C LEU A 171 -3.61 -12.27 -13.14
N SER A 172 -3.91 -12.31 -14.44
CA SER A 172 -4.81 -11.37 -15.14
C SER A 172 -5.83 -12.16 -15.94
N GLY A 173 -7.05 -12.32 -15.42
CA GLY A 173 -7.99 -13.29 -15.93
C GLY A 173 -7.43 -14.71 -15.80
N THR A 174 -7.31 -15.40 -16.91
CA THR A 174 -6.67 -16.72 -17.00
C THR A 174 -5.22 -16.65 -17.51
N GLU A 175 -4.72 -15.47 -17.80
CA GLU A 175 -3.32 -15.24 -18.18
C GLU A 175 -2.42 -15.26 -16.95
N LEU A 176 -1.27 -15.92 -17.06
CA LEU A 176 -0.23 -15.99 -16.05
C LEU A 176 1.00 -15.19 -16.50
N LEU A 177 1.46 -14.28 -15.66
CA LEU A 177 2.71 -13.53 -15.85
C LEU A 177 3.71 -13.90 -14.75
N ASP A 178 4.99 -13.82 -15.08
CA ASP A 178 6.13 -14.04 -14.17
C ASP A 178 6.94 -12.75 -13.90
N GLY A 179 6.38 -11.59 -14.30
CA GLY A 179 6.97 -10.28 -14.12
C GLY A 179 6.05 -9.15 -14.58
N GLY A 180 6.48 -7.91 -14.43
CA GLY A 180 5.66 -6.73 -14.69
C GLY A 180 4.65 -6.47 -13.57
N ALA A 181 3.43 -6.10 -13.94
CA ALA A 181 2.36 -5.91 -12.96
C ALA A 181 0.99 -6.30 -13.55
N VAL A 182 0.04 -6.65 -12.69
CA VAL A 182 -1.37 -6.82 -13.04
C VAL A 182 -2.21 -5.88 -12.20
N GLY A 183 -3.31 -5.42 -12.74
CA GLY A 183 -4.19 -4.53 -12.01
C GLY A 183 -5.61 -4.53 -12.52
N VAL A 184 -6.44 -3.78 -11.83
CA VAL A 184 -7.81 -3.50 -12.24
C VAL A 184 -8.11 -2.03 -12.02
N ALA A 185 -8.61 -1.36 -13.04
CA ALA A 185 -9.19 -0.04 -12.90
C ALA A 185 -10.70 -0.17 -12.63
N LEU A 186 -11.15 0.49 -11.59
CA LEU A 186 -12.54 0.57 -11.16
C LEU A 186 -13.04 1.98 -11.47
N VAL A 187 -13.95 2.09 -12.45
CA VAL A 187 -14.44 3.38 -12.95
C VAL A 187 -15.93 3.47 -12.68
N GLY A 188 -16.36 4.45 -11.90
CA GLY A 188 -17.77 4.68 -11.60
C GLY A 188 -18.10 4.88 -10.12
N PRO A 189 -19.35 4.56 -9.70
CA PRO A 189 -19.85 4.90 -8.38
C PRO A 189 -19.38 3.95 -7.27
N VAL A 190 -18.08 3.97 -6.97
CA VAL A 190 -17.47 3.30 -5.82
C VAL A 190 -16.62 4.32 -5.05
N ASP A 191 -16.69 4.32 -3.72
CA ASP A 191 -15.84 5.14 -2.85
C ASP A 191 -14.78 4.23 -2.23
N ILE A 192 -13.53 4.32 -2.71
CA ILE A 192 -12.40 3.55 -2.19
C ILE A 192 -11.51 4.51 -1.42
N ARG A 193 -11.34 4.25 -0.14
CA ARG A 193 -10.53 5.07 0.76
C ARG A 193 -9.27 4.34 1.14
N ALA A 194 -8.16 5.06 1.06
CA ALA A 194 -6.88 4.58 1.49
C ALA A 194 -6.68 4.81 2.99
N VAL A 195 -6.08 3.83 3.64
CA VAL A 195 -5.45 3.96 4.96
C VAL A 195 -4.03 3.43 4.80
N VAL A 196 -3.02 4.23 5.19
CA VAL A 196 -1.61 3.82 5.14
C VAL A 196 -1.01 4.05 6.52
N SER A 197 -0.84 2.96 7.27
CA SER A 197 -0.29 2.99 8.64
C SER A 197 1.18 2.63 8.63
N GLN A 198 2.00 3.43 9.33
CA GLN A 198 3.44 3.28 9.35
C GLN A 198 3.94 2.43 10.51
N GLY A 199 4.92 1.55 10.24
CA GLY A 199 5.55 0.69 11.23
C GLY A 199 6.85 1.22 11.82
N CYS A 200 7.19 2.48 11.51
CA CYS A 200 8.41 3.13 11.98
C CYS A 200 8.07 4.48 12.63
N ARG A 201 8.84 4.87 13.65
CA ARG A 201 8.76 6.22 14.23
C ARG A 201 10.05 6.99 14.05
N PRO A 202 9.96 8.33 13.90
CA PRO A 202 11.15 9.18 13.80
C PRO A 202 11.94 9.19 15.10
N VAL A 203 13.28 9.27 15.00
CA VAL A 203 14.21 9.45 16.09
C VAL A 203 15.20 10.55 15.76
N GLY A 204 15.65 11.29 16.78
CA GLY A 204 16.52 12.46 16.61
C GLY A 204 15.80 13.62 15.92
N SER A 205 16.58 14.50 15.29
CA SER A 205 16.06 15.68 14.58
C SER A 205 16.08 15.48 13.08
N PRO A 206 15.16 16.11 12.32
CA PRO A 206 15.23 16.17 10.86
C PRO A 206 16.41 17.07 10.42
N PHE A 207 16.98 16.78 9.25
CA PHE A 207 18.07 17.52 8.64
C PHE A 207 17.88 17.63 7.13
N ALA A 208 18.11 18.78 6.54
CA ALA A 208 18.19 18.93 5.10
C ALA A 208 19.47 18.28 4.55
N VAL A 209 19.36 17.60 3.43
CA VAL A 209 20.50 17.13 2.63
C VAL A 209 21.22 18.34 2.05
N THR A 210 22.43 18.58 2.46
CA THR A 210 23.25 19.69 1.95
C THR A 210 24.26 19.26 0.89
N ARG A 211 24.56 17.95 0.82
CA ARG A 211 25.32 17.31 -0.26
C ARG A 211 24.94 15.84 -0.39
N GLY A 212 24.59 15.43 -1.62
CA GLY A 212 24.24 14.04 -1.95
C GLY A 212 24.31 13.80 -3.45
N GLU A 213 24.40 12.53 -3.86
CA GLU A 213 24.42 12.09 -5.25
C GLU A 213 23.82 10.68 -5.35
N GLY A 214 22.81 10.52 -6.22
CA GLY A 214 22.07 9.26 -6.33
C GLY A 214 21.45 8.85 -4.99
N ASN A 215 21.85 7.71 -4.46
CA ASN A 215 21.40 7.21 -3.18
C ASN A 215 22.39 7.44 -2.02
N ILE A 216 23.46 8.24 -2.26
CA ILE A 216 24.48 8.53 -1.27
C ILE A 216 24.29 9.93 -0.69
N VAL A 217 24.12 9.99 0.62
CA VAL A 217 24.05 11.24 1.38
C VAL A 217 25.42 11.53 2.01
N HIS A 218 26.07 12.58 1.56
CA HIS A 218 27.38 12.99 2.09
C HIS A 218 27.24 13.90 3.31
N GLU A 219 26.30 14.86 3.26
CA GLU A 219 26.13 15.85 4.33
C GLU A 219 24.64 16.08 4.67
N LEU A 220 24.37 16.16 5.97
CA LEU A 220 23.09 16.52 6.57
C LEU A 220 23.26 17.77 7.44
N GLY A 221 22.58 18.87 7.06
CA GLY A 221 22.67 20.16 7.76
C GLY A 221 24.11 20.66 7.87
N GLY A 222 24.89 20.58 6.78
CA GLY A 222 26.27 21.07 6.67
C GLY A 222 27.32 20.26 7.44
N ARG A 223 27.01 19.02 7.86
CA ARG A 223 27.96 18.10 8.51
C ARG A 223 27.93 16.74 7.84
N PRO A 224 29.03 15.95 7.93
CA PRO A 224 29.05 14.58 7.43
C PRO A 224 27.85 13.77 7.94
N ALA A 225 27.18 13.02 7.06
CA ALA A 225 25.97 12.27 7.38
C ALA A 225 26.22 11.23 8.48
N VAL A 226 27.41 10.60 8.50
CA VAL A 226 27.83 9.67 9.55
C VAL A 226 27.94 10.35 10.93
N ASP A 227 28.31 11.63 10.98
CA ASP A 227 28.38 12.35 12.26
C ASP A 227 26.98 12.63 12.82
N ARG A 228 26.00 12.92 11.93
CA ARG A 228 24.60 13.04 12.33
C ARG A 228 24.03 11.69 12.79
N LEU A 229 24.38 10.62 12.10
CA LEU A 229 24.03 9.24 12.52
C LEU A 229 24.62 8.95 13.92
N ARG A 230 25.91 9.21 14.15
CA ARG A 230 26.54 9.00 15.46
C ARG A 230 25.91 9.87 16.55
N GLN A 231 25.60 11.14 16.24
CA GLN A 231 24.92 12.04 17.17
C GLN A 231 23.56 11.50 17.58
N MET A 232 22.76 11.01 16.60
CA MET A 232 21.46 10.42 16.85
C MET A 232 21.60 9.15 17.71
N LEU A 233 22.50 8.21 17.34
CA LEU A 233 22.76 6.97 18.10
C LEU A 233 23.17 7.22 19.55
N ALA A 234 23.96 8.27 19.81
CA ALA A 234 24.38 8.66 21.15
C ALA A 234 23.24 9.25 22.01
N GLY A 235 22.17 9.70 21.38
CA GLY A 235 20.98 10.25 22.04
C GLY A 235 19.87 9.23 22.32
N LEU A 236 19.99 7.99 21.81
CA LEU A 236 18.99 6.95 22.00
C LEU A 236 18.96 6.48 23.46
N ASP A 237 17.76 6.31 23.99
CA ASP A 237 17.55 5.65 25.28
C ASP A 237 17.75 4.12 25.20
N GLN A 238 17.62 3.41 26.33
CA GLN A 238 17.84 1.95 26.37
C GLN A 238 16.81 1.21 25.51
N HIS A 239 15.55 1.60 25.54
CA HIS A 239 14.48 0.96 24.75
C HIS A 239 14.73 1.15 23.26
N GLU A 240 15.04 2.35 22.81
CA GLU A 240 15.39 2.66 21.43
C GLU A 240 16.62 1.86 20.93
N GLN A 241 17.63 1.70 21.80
CA GLN A 241 18.79 0.85 21.47
C GLN A 241 18.41 -0.62 21.31
N GLU A 242 17.45 -1.13 22.07
CA GLU A 242 16.94 -2.51 21.95
C GLU A 242 16.17 -2.68 20.64
N LEU A 243 15.25 -1.74 20.29
CA LEU A 243 14.54 -1.71 19.02
C LEU A 243 15.50 -1.68 17.83
N LEU A 244 16.53 -0.85 17.90
CA LEU A 244 17.55 -0.75 16.84
C LEU A 244 18.27 -2.07 16.60
N ARG A 245 18.57 -2.86 17.65
CA ARG A 245 19.20 -4.18 17.52
C ARG A 245 18.26 -5.21 16.87
N GLY A 246 16.96 -5.09 17.11
CA GLY A 246 15.93 -6.00 16.59
C GLY A 246 15.47 -5.70 15.16
N GLY A 247 15.40 -4.43 14.78
CA GLY A 247 14.71 -4.02 13.56
C GLY A 247 15.50 -3.20 12.54
N GLY A 248 16.71 -2.80 12.91
CA GLY A 248 17.53 -1.95 12.03
C GLY A 248 17.09 -0.49 12.00
N LEU A 249 17.96 0.33 11.43
CA LEU A 249 17.77 1.76 11.27
C LEU A 249 17.25 2.07 9.86
N GLN A 250 16.30 2.97 9.79
CA GLN A 250 15.66 3.44 8.56
C GLN A 250 15.90 4.95 8.41
N VAL A 251 15.57 5.47 7.23
CA VAL A 251 15.61 6.90 6.92
C VAL A 251 14.25 7.30 6.35
N GLY A 252 13.60 8.27 6.96
CA GLY A 252 12.39 8.90 6.44
C GLY A 252 12.74 10.09 5.58
N GLN A 253 12.20 10.14 4.38
CA GLN A 253 12.23 11.26 3.45
C GLN A 253 10.92 12.04 3.59
N VAL A 254 10.98 13.34 3.85
CA VAL A 254 9.78 14.18 3.97
C VAL A 254 9.02 14.21 2.64
N ILE A 255 7.70 14.00 2.70
CA ILE A 255 6.80 14.02 1.53
C ILE A 255 6.46 15.46 1.12
N ASP A 256 6.24 16.34 2.11
CA ASP A 256 5.85 17.75 1.88
C ASP A 256 6.76 18.68 2.70
N GLU A 257 7.75 19.26 2.01
CA GLU A 257 8.74 20.20 2.58
C GLU A 257 8.12 21.54 3.03
N HIS A 258 6.86 21.83 2.71
CA HIS A 258 6.20 23.09 3.08
C HIS A 258 5.57 23.03 4.49
N LYS A 259 5.56 21.88 5.14
CA LYS A 259 5.07 21.75 6.52
C LYS A 259 6.03 22.39 7.50
N ALA A 260 5.47 23.05 8.53
CA ALA A 260 6.26 23.68 9.58
C ALA A 260 6.83 22.67 10.60
N SER A 261 6.21 21.50 10.72
CA SER A 261 6.65 20.37 11.55
C SER A 261 6.25 19.08 10.88
N PHE A 262 6.97 18.02 11.17
CA PHE A 262 6.74 16.70 10.56
C PHE A 262 6.32 15.70 11.62
N ASP A 263 5.21 15.03 11.35
CA ASP A 263 4.68 13.94 12.16
C ASP A 263 4.91 12.58 11.46
N ARG A 264 4.58 11.47 12.11
CA ARG A 264 4.83 10.09 11.64
C ARG A 264 4.38 9.85 10.19
N GLY A 265 3.20 10.29 9.78
CA GLY A 265 2.65 10.11 8.43
C GLY A 265 3.26 10.99 7.32
N ASP A 266 4.24 11.86 7.64
CA ASP A 266 4.82 12.82 6.70
C ASP A 266 6.07 12.32 5.99
N PHE A 267 6.45 11.06 6.21
CA PHE A 267 7.68 10.49 5.69
C PHE A 267 7.45 9.27 4.79
N LEU A 268 8.23 9.18 3.73
CA LEU A 268 8.50 7.92 3.05
C LEU A 268 9.69 7.24 3.73
N VAL A 269 9.46 6.12 4.37
CA VAL A 269 10.51 5.39 5.07
C VAL A 269 11.27 4.50 4.09
N ARG A 270 12.60 4.55 4.15
CA ARG A 270 13.52 3.79 3.30
C ARG A 270 14.60 3.11 4.13
N GLY A 271 15.08 1.98 3.67
CA GLY A 271 16.18 1.28 4.33
C GLY A 271 17.46 2.10 4.38
N LEU A 272 18.16 2.13 5.51
CA LEU A 272 19.55 2.55 5.57
C LEU A 272 20.43 1.37 5.12
N LEU A 273 21.05 1.48 3.95
CA LEU A 273 21.83 0.41 3.34
C LEU A 273 23.24 0.28 3.94
N GLY A 274 23.78 1.37 4.47
CA GLY A 274 25.10 1.39 5.09
C GLY A 274 25.59 2.78 5.43
N ALA A 275 26.72 2.82 6.11
CA ALA A 275 27.45 4.03 6.46
C ALA A 275 28.94 3.82 6.24
N ASP A 276 29.61 4.78 5.62
CA ASP A 276 31.03 4.77 5.35
C ASP A 276 31.73 5.82 6.22
N PRO A 277 32.45 5.40 7.26
CA PRO A 277 33.19 6.31 8.14
C PRO A 277 34.36 7.05 7.46
N GLU A 278 34.91 6.51 6.35
CA GLU A 278 36.04 7.13 5.66
C GLU A 278 35.59 8.34 4.84
N THR A 279 34.49 8.21 4.12
CA THR A 279 33.88 9.30 3.34
C THR A 279 32.93 10.17 4.17
N GLY A 280 32.50 9.69 5.33
CA GLY A 280 31.49 10.34 6.18
C GLY A 280 30.05 10.23 5.64
N SER A 281 29.81 9.35 4.66
CA SER A 281 28.54 9.22 3.93
C SER A 281 27.66 8.12 4.46
N ILE A 282 26.35 8.18 4.18
CA ILE A 282 25.40 7.08 4.34
C ILE A 282 24.77 6.75 2.98
N ALA A 283 24.36 5.48 2.80
CA ALA A 283 23.62 5.03 1.63
C ALA A 283 22.17 4.68 2.03
N VAL A 284 21.20 5.18 1.27
CA VAL A 284 19.75 5.00 1.49
C VAL A 284 19.19 4.14 0.36
N ALA A 285 18.12 3.40 0.61
CA ALA A 285 17.46 2.55 -0.41
C ALA A 285 16.55 3.36 -1.36
N ASP A 286 16.92 4.60 -1.65
CA ASP A 286 16.21 5.48 -2.59
C ASP A 286 17.15 6.60 -3.03
N SER A 287 16.79 7.30 -4.11
CA SER A 287 17.48 8.51 -4.53
C SER A 287 17.24 9.65 -3.56
N VAL A 288 18.22 10.52 -3.40
CA VAL A 288 18.14 11.70 -2.52
C VAL A 288 18.50 12.96 -3.30
N GLU A 289 17.78 14.03 -2.98
CA GLU A 289 18.02 15.35 -3.59
C GLU A 289 18.57 16.35 -2.56
N VAL A 290 19.45 17.25 -3.03
CA VAL A 290 19.91 18.36 -2.21
C VAL A 290 18.75 19.31 -1.91
N GLY A 291 18.55 19.61 -0.63
CA GLY A 291 17.40 20.38 -0.12
C GLY A 291 16.30 19.53 0.50
N GLN A 292 16.22 18.23 0.18
CA GLN A 292 15.27 17.30 0.77
C GLN A 292 15.56 17.10 2.26
N THR A 293 14.50 17.01 3.08
CA THR A 293 14.63 16.77 4.52
C THR A 293 14.57 15.27 4.82
N LEU A 294 15.56 14.79 5.55
CA LEU A 294 15.65 13.42 6.05
C LEU A 294 15.61 13.38 7.56
N GLN A 295 15.01 12.33 8.12
CA GLN A 295 15.06 12.02 9.54
C GLN A 295 15.31 10.52 9.73
N PHE A 296 16.08 10.14 10.74
CA PHE A 296 16.27 8.73 11.07
C PHE A 296 15.00 8.16 11.69
N HIS A 297 14.74 6.88 11.41
CA HIS A 297 13.58 6.14 11.91
C HIS A 297 14.01 4.80 12.47
N ILE A 298 13.27 4.31 13.46
CA ILE A 298 13.39 2.94 13.97
C ILE A 298 12.06 2.21 13.83
N ARG A 299 12.14 0.90 13.61
CA ARG A 299 10.96 0.04 13.64
C ARG A 299 10.53 -0.15 15.08
N ASP A 300 9.25 0.08 15.35
CA ASP A 300 8.67 0.07 16.69
C ASP A 300 7.25 -0.49 16.63
N ALA A 301 7.03 -1.67 17.23
CA ALA A 301 5.76 -2.37 17.17
C ALA A 301 4.66 -1.62 17.92
N ASP A 302 4.97 -1.05 19.09
CA ASP A 302 4.01 -0.27 19.87
C ASP A 302 3.58 0.98 19.11
N ALA A 303 4.55 1.67 18.50
CA ALA A 303 4.27 2.83 17.66
C ALA A 303 3.48 2.48 16.40
N ALA A 304 3.69 1.30 15.82
CA ALA A 304 2.94 0.82 14.67
C ALA A 304 1.48 0.48 15.04
N ASP A 305 1.25 -0.11 16.22
CA ASP A 305 -0.08 -0.40 16.74
C ASP A 305 -0.86 0.90 17.03
N GLU A 306 -0.24 1.86 17.72
CA GLU A 306 -0.83 3.17 17.97
C GLU A 306 -1.24 3.91 16.68
N ASP A 307 -0.37 3.90 15.67
CA ASP A 307 -0.63 4.54 14.39
C ASP A 307 -1.81 3.87 13.67
N LEU A 308 -1.82 2.54 13.65
CA LEU A 308 -2.92 1.78 13.05
C LEU A 308 -4.24 2.05 13.76
N GLU A 309 -4.28 2.04 15.09
CA GLU A 309 -5.48 2.34 15.88
C GLU A 309 -6.00 3.76 15.60
N LEU A 310 -5.10 4.75 15.58
CA LEU A 310 -5.44 6.13 15.29
C LEU A 310 -6.08 6.28 13.90
N LEU A 311 -5.47 5.67 12.87
CA LEU A 311 -5.94 5.75 11.50
C LEU A 311 -7.22 4.92 11.26
N LEU A 312 -7.44 3.86 12.01
CA LEU A 312 -8.66 3.05 11.95
C LEU A 312 -9.86 3.70 12.68
N THR A 313 -9.63 4.60 13.64
CA THR A 313 -10.69 5.26 14.41
C THR A 313 -11.81 5.89 13.54
N PRO A 314 -11.54 6.60 12.44
CA PRO A 314 -12.61 7.14 11.58
C PRO A 314 -13.26 6.09 10.67
N VAL A 315 -12.64 4.91 10.46
CA VAL A 315 -13.04 3.94 9.44
C VAL A 315 -14.45 3.39 9.66
N ALA A 316 -14.84 3.11 10.90
CA ALA A 316 -16.18 2.64 11.22
C ALA A 316 -17.28 3.60 10.73
N ARG A 317 -17.01 4.92 10.72
CA ARG A 317 -17.95 5.94 10.22
C ARG A 317 -18.08 5.96 8.69
N TRP A 318 -17.16 5.33 7.98
CA TRP A 318 -17.20 5.22 6.51
C TRP A 318 -18.17 4.12 6.04
N ARG A 319 -18.64 3.27 6.95
CA ARG A 319 -19.48 2.12 6.67
C ARG A 319 -18.83 1.18 5.65
N PRO A 320 -17.70 0.59 6.00
CA PRO A 320 -16.96 -0.32 5.12
C PRO A 320 -17.85 -1.47 4.65
N ARG A 321 -17.68 -1.86 3.40
CA ARG A 321 -18.40 -2.98 2.79
C ARG A 321 -17.47 -4.12 2.40
N GLY A 322 -16.20 -3.81 2.17
CA GLY A 322 -15.14 -4.75 1.85
C GLY A 322 -13.77 -4.08 2.04
N VAL A 323 -12.74 -4.88 2.29
CA VAL A 323 -11.37 -4.39 2.53
C VAL A 323 -10.37 -5.27 1.79
N LEU A 324 -9.37 -4.63 1.18
CA LEU A 324 -8.12 -5.28 0.79
C LEU A 324 -7.00 -4.72 1.66
N LEU A 325 -6.27 -5.61 2.32
CA LEU A 325 -5.15 -5.27 3.23
C LEU A 325 -3.82 -5.73 2.62
N PHE A 326 -2.93 -4.79 2.43
CA PHE A 326 -1.55 -5.01 1.97
C PHE A 326 -0.62 -4.67 3.12
N SER A 327 -0.24 -5.67 3.91
CA SER A 327 0.66 -5.50 5.06
C SER A 327 2.09 -5.82 4.64
N CYS A 328 3.06 -5.05 5.12
CA CYS A 328 4.47 -5.32 4.83
C CYS A 328 4.87 -6.72 5.32
N ASN A 329 5.63 -7.44 4.51
CA ASN A 329 6.17 -8.76 4.88
C ASN A 329 7.12 -8.74 6.10
N GLY A 330 7.49 -7.55 6.57
CA GLY A 330 8.20 -7.35 7.82
C GLY A 330 7.27 -7.11 9.03
N ARG A 331 5.96 -7.06 8.86
CA ARG A 331 4.95 -7.01 9.93
C ARG A 331 4.55 -8.45 10.33
N GLY A 332 3.39 -8.66 10.88
CA GLY A 332 2.93 -9.98 11.31
C GLY A 332 3.52 -10.42 12.65
N ARG A 333 3.40 -11.71 12.95
CA ARG A 333 3.81 -12.31 14.25
C ARG A 333 5.24 -11.98 14.65
N GLY A 334 6.17 -11.98 13.70
CA GLY A 334 7.58 -11.72 13.99
C GLY A 334 7.88 -10.31 14.48
N PHE A 335 7.03 -9.36 14.16
CA PHE A 335 7.15 -7.96 14.54
C PHE A 335 6.32 -7.62 15.79
N PHE A 336 5.06 -8.05 15.84
CA PHE A 336 4.15 -7.73 16.94
C PHE A 336 4.24 -8.71 18.12
N GLY A 337 4.86 -9.89 17.92
CA GLY A 337 4.94 -10.94 18.94
C GLY A 337 3.66 -11.76 19.12
N GLU A 338 2.60 -11.42 18.39
CA GLU A 338 1.31 -12.11 18.38
C GLU A 338 0.80 -12.34 16.94
N PRO A 339 0.02 -13.39 16.67
CA PRO A 339 -0.57 -13.63 15.35
C PRO A 339 -1.75 -12.69 15.09
N ASP A 340 -2.08 -12.53 13.81
CA ASP A 340 -3.31 -11.89 13.33
C ASP A 340 -3.44 -10.39 13.69
N HIS A 341 -2.35 -9.72 14.05
CA HIS A 341 -2.39 -8.37 14.62
C HIS A 341 -3.11 -7.36 13.70
N ASP A 342 -2.59 -7.12 12.49
CA ASP A 342 -3.17 -6.14 11.57
C ASP A 342 -4.57 -6.57 11.12
N ALA A 343 -4.76 -7.86 10.81
CA ALA A 343 -6.03 -8.43 10.38
C ALA A 343 -7.11 -8.28 11.46
N ALA A 344 -6.79 -8.55 12.73
CA ALA A 344 -7.74 -8.41 13.84
C ALA A 344 -8.14 -6.95 14.08
N ARG A 345 -7.17 -6.00 14.06
CA ARG A 345 -7.43 -4.56 14.21
C ARG A 345 -8.35 -4.05 13.10
N VAL A 346 -8.07 -4.41 11.85
CA VAL A 346 -8.88 -4.01 10.70
C VAL A 346 -10.28 -4.62 10.76
N THR A 347 -10.39 -5.91 11.10
CA THR A 347 -11.68 -6.61 11.26
C THR A 347 -12.56 -5.91 12.29
N ALA A 348 -11.99 -5.56 13.45
CA ALA A 348 -12.71 -4.85 14.51
C ALA A 348 -13.19 -3.45 14.06
N ALA A 349 -12.33 -2.70 13.36
CA ALA A 349 -12.65 -1.34 12.91
C ALA A 349 -13.65 -1.29 11.77
N THR A 350 -13.81 -2.38 11.01
CA THR A 350 -14.67 -2.45 9.83
C THR A 350 -15.96 -3.22 10.04
N ASP A 351 -16.30 -3.57 11.30
CA ASP A 351 -17.47 -4.40 11.66
C ASP A 351 -17.49 -5.72 10.87
N ALA A 352 -16.33 -6.39 10.84
CA ALA A 352 -16.10 -7.65 10.12
C ALA A 352 -16.49 -7.60 8.62
N ALA A 353 -16.24 -6.48 7.95
CA ALA A 353 -16.40 -6.41 6.49
C ALA A 353 -15.51 -7.48 5.82
N PRO A 354 -16.01 -8.18 4.76
CA PRO A 354 -15.23 -9.17 4.04
C PRO A 354 -13.85 -8.64 3.64
N MET A 355 -12.81 -9.30 4.12
CA MET A 355 -11.43 -8.86 3.97
C MET A 355 -10.55 -9.98 3.41
N ALA A 356 -9.70 -9.62 2.42
CA ALA A 356 -8.53 -10.41 2.05
C ALA A 356 -7.33 -9.50 1.82
N GLY A 357 -6.15 -10.10 1.72
CA GLY A 357 -4.91 -9.39 1.51
C GLY A 357 -3.70 -10.30 1.47
N PHE A 358 -2.53 -9.69 1.53
CA PHE A 358 -1.29 -10.45 1.57
C PHE A 358 -0.16 -9.65 2.23
N PHE A 359 0.90 -10.35 2.64
CA PHE A 359 2.14 -9.75 3.10
C PHE A 359 3.00 -9.31 1.91
N ALA A 360 3.04 -8.00 1.66
CA ALA A 360 3.67 -7.39 0.51
C ALA A 360 5.16 -7.09 0.74
N GLN A 361 5.94 -7.06 -0.33
CA GLN A 361 7.36 -6.63 -0.31
C GLN A 361 7.52 -5.10 -0.46
N GLY A 362 6.44 -4.39 -0.40
CA GLY A 362 6.27 -2.95 -0.49
C GLY A 362 4.80 -2.66 -0.74
N GLU A 363 4.28 -1.62 -0.16
CA GLU A 363 2.85 -1.31 -0.18
C GLU A 363 2.59 -0.09 -1.08
N LEU A 364 1.55 -0.17 -1.89
CA LEU A 364 1.12 0.95 -2.74
C LEU A 364 -0.05 1.67 -2.08
N GLY A 365 0.06 2.98 -1.98
CA GLY A 365 -1.02 3.78 -1.40
C GLY A 365 -0.81 5.29 -1.57
N PRO A 366 -1.90 6.08 -1.61
CA PRO A 366 -1.81 7.52 -1.71
C PRO A 366 -1.66 8.18 -0.33
N ILE A 367 -0.79 9.19 -0.27
CA ILE A 367 -0.71 10.17 0.83
C ILE A 367 -0.84 11.57 0.21
N GLY A 368 -1.74 12.41 0.74
CA GLY A 368 -1.95 13.76 0.23
C GLY A 368 -2.38 13.83 -1.24
N GLY A 369 -3.05 12.79 -1.76
CA GLY A 369 -3.49 12.70 -3.17
C GLY A 369 -2.39 12.31 -4.16
N ARG A 370 -1.23 11.91 -3.70
CA ARG A 370 -0.12 11.37 -4.50
C ARG A 370 0.16 9.92 -4.11
N ASN A 371 0.41 9.06 -5.08
CA ASN A 371 0.72 7.66 -4.87
C ASN A 371 2.20 7.43 -4.58
N PHE A 372 2.49 6.52 -3.66
CA PHE A 372 3.84 6.16 -3.28
C PHE A 372 3.98 4.65 -3.11
N LEU A 373 5.20 4.17 -3.30
CA LEU A 373 5.62 2.88 -2.79
C LEU A 373 6.11 3.07 -1.36
N HIS A 374 5.44 2.43 -0.42
CA HIS A 374 5.77 2.45 1.00
C HIS A 374 6.55 1.21 1.41
N THR A 375 7.23 1.29 2.54
CA THR A 375 7.88 0.17 3.20
C THR A 375 7.57 0.19 4.70
N PHE A 376 7.46 -0.99 5.31
CA PHE A 376 7.12 -1.18 6.72
C PHE A 376 5.72 -0.67 7.10
N THR A 377 4.79 -0.62 6.15
CA THR A 377 3.43 -0.09 6.35
C THR A 377 2.37 -1.19 6.30
N ALA A 378 1.16 -0.83 6.73
CA ALA A 378 -0.06 -1.54 6.35
C ALA A 378 -0.91 -0.58 5.50
N SER A 379 -1.06 -0.89 4.22
CA SER A 379 -1.89 -0.13 3.27
C SER A 379 -3.20 -0.84 3.03
N MET A 380 -4.31 -0.11 3.04
CA MET A 380 -5.64 -0.68 2.90
C MET A 380 -6.45 0.05 1.84
N ALA A 381 -7.18 -0.72 1.05
CA ALA A 381 -8.26 -0.25 0.21
C ALA A 381 -9.59 -0.56 0.91
N VAL A 382 -10.23 0.46 1.46
CA VAL A 382 -11.52 0.35 2.16
C VAL A 382 -12.63 0.74 1.21
N PHE A 383 -13.46 -0.23 0.82
CA PHE A 383 -14.57 -0.04 -0.11
C PHE A 383 -15.82 0.39 0.66
N CYS A 384 -16.37 1.54 0.29
CA CYS A 384 -17.53 2.14 0.91
C CYS A 384 -18.66 2.34 -0.12
N GLU A 385 -19.90 2.42 0.34
CA GLU A 385 -20.98 2.90 -0.52
C GLU A 385 -20.67 4.33 -0.97
N PRO A 386 -20.95 4.67 -2.24
CA PRO A 386 -20.80 6.04 -2.71
C PRO A 386 -21.61 6.97 -1.80
N ARG A 387 -21.01 8.06 -1.37
CA ARG A 387 -21.79 9.12 -0.75
C ARG A 387 -22.64 9.75 -1.82
N ASP A 388 -23.93 10.01 -1.50
CA ASP A 388 -24.72 10.91 -2.31
C ASP A 388 -23.88 12.19 -2.53
N PRO A 389 -23.83 12.73 -3.75
CA PRO A 389 -23.11 13.97 -3.98
C PRO A 389 -23.65 14.97 -2.96
N VAL A 390 -22.79 15.44 -2.05
CA VAL A 390 -23.16 16.57 -1.17
C VAL A 390 -23.65 17.64 -2.13
N PRO A 391 -24.90 18.13 -2.04
CA PRO A 391 -25.36 19.20 -2.89
C PRO A 391 -24.29 20.28 -2.83
N ALA A 392 -23.82 20.73 -3.99
CA ALA A 392 -22.80 21.78 -4.05
C ALA A 392 -23.30 22.89 -3.11
N LEU A 393 -22.60 23.09 -1.98
CA LEU A 393 -22.86 24.23 -1.12
C LEU A 393 -22.74 25.42 -2.02
N ASP A 394 -23.88 26.10 -2.23
CA ASP A 394 -23.98 27.26 -3.06
C ASP A 394 -22.96 28.29 -2.57
N ARG A 395 -21.83 28.40 -3.27
CA ARG A 395 -20.74 29.33 -2.95
C ARG A 395 -21.16 30.81 -3.08
N ALA A 396 -22.46 31.08 -3.30
CA ALA A 396 -23.03 32.37 -3.44
C ALA A 396 -23.44 33.03 -2.10
N ALA A 397 -23.27 32.37 -0.94
CA ALA A 397 -23.61 32.95 0.36
C ALA A 397 -22.37 33.11 1.26
N THR A 398 -21.27 33.62 0.72
CA THR A 398 -20.31 34.36 1.55
C THR A 398 -20.79 35.81 1.61
N GLU A 399 -21.60 36.08 2.61
CA GLU A 399 -21.92 37.45 3.02
C GLU A 399 -20.62 38.27 3.14
N GLN A 400 -20.55 39.34 2.36
CA GLN A 400 -19.53 40.37 2.55
C GLN A 400 -19.60 40.83 4.01
N PRO A 401 -18.50 40.96 4.74
CA PRO A 401 -18.50 41.59 6.05
C PRO A 401 -19.00 43.03 5.89
N PRO A 402 -19.81 43.54 6.83
CA PRO A 402 -20.33 44.91 6.77
C PRO A 402 -19.15 45.90 6.71
N ALA A 403 -19.27 46.87 5.83
CA ALA A 403 -18.30 47.95 5.71
C ALA A 403 -18.12 48.68 7.06
N PRO A 404 -16.89 49.08 7.43
CA PRO A 404 -16.63 49.79 8.67
C PRO A 404 -17.38 51.15 8.64
N GLU A 405 -18.15 51.39 9.69
CA GLU A 405 -18.80 52.70 9.93
C GLU A 405 -17.72 53.77 10.02
N THR A 406 -17.87 54.80 9.19
CA THR A 406 -17.07 56.04 9.28
C THR A 406 -17.49 56.82 10.52
N PRO A 407 -16.58 57.25 11.39
CA PRO A 407 -16.93 58.10 12.51
C PRO A 407 -17.33 59.49 12.02
N GLU A 408 -18.46 60.02 12.57
CA GLU A 408 -18.89 61.37 12.35
C GLU A 408 -17.88 62.39 12.95
N PRO A 409 -17.64 63.53 12.31
CA PRO A 409 -16.75 64.56 12.84
C PRO A 409 -17.46 65.35 13.96
N VAL A 410 -16.73 65.53 15.07
CA VAL A 410 -17.07 66.47 16.17
C VAL A 410 -16.56 67.86 15.83
#